data_4ac085873cd9b834eb2efecb7bc64122
#
_entry.id   4ac085873cd9b834eb2efecb7bc64122
#
_cell.length_a   1.000
_cell.length_b   1.000
_cell.length_c   1.000
_cell.angle_alpha   90.00
_cell.angle_beta   90.00
_cell.angle_gamma   90.00
#
_symmetry.space_group_name_H-M   'P 1'
#
loop_
_entity.id
_entity.type
_entity.pdbx_description
1 polymer ?
#
loop_
_entity_poly.entity_id
_entity_poly.type
_entity_poly.pdbx_seq_one_letter_code
_entity_poly.pdbx_strand_id
1 'polypeptide(L)'
;MIQETIKAVKEAEAKAQQKIKDASVRAQSIISEAEKEAEEIIRKAETTAGEQAASDMKAAEERAHSTENTVVGQAEEELAALKKKAESKHEQAIQAVM
;
A
#
# COMPACT_ATOMS: atom_id res chain seq x y z
N MET A 1 -10.30 -8.62 71.67
CA MET A 1 -8.93 -8.84 71.11
C MET A 1 -8.94 -9.83 69.93
N ILE A 2 -9.44 -11.04 70.10
CA ILE A 2 -9.54 -12.00 69.02
C ILE A 2 -10.44 -11.51 67.88
N GLN A 3 -11.58 -10.89 68.23
CA GLN A 3 -12.53 -10.36 67.28
C GLN A 3 -11.91 -9.23 66.40
N GLU A 4 -11.09 -8.38 67.03
CA GLU A 4 -10.41 -7.30 66.28
C GLU A 4 -9.37 -7.85 65.32
N THR A 5 -8.67 -8.92 65.72
CA THR A 5 -7.70 -9.59 64.84
C THR A 5 -8.38 -10.24 63.63
N ILE A 6 -9.51 -10.94 63.90
CA ILE A 6 -10.31 -11.57 62.82
C ILE A 6 -10.84 -10.52 61.86
N LYS A 7 -11.31 -9.40 62.38
CA LYS A 7 -11.82 -8.28 61.57
C LYS A 7 -10.69 -7.70 60.70
N ALA A 8 -9.52 -7.50 61.26
CA ALA A 8 -8.37 -7.00 60.54
C ALA A 8 -7.93 -7.95 59.42
N VAL A 9 -7.94 -9.25 59.65
CA VAL A 9 -7.62 -10.26 58.63
C VAL A 9 -8.66 -10.24 57.52
N LYS A 10 -9.94 -10.18 57.87
CA LYS A 10 -11.02 -10.11 56.86
C LYS A 10 -10.92 -8.85 55.99
N GLU A 11 -10.61 -7.72 56.61
CA GLU A 11 -10.40 -6.47 55.86
C GLU A 11 -9.18 -6.56 54.92
N ALA A 12 -8.09 -7.16 55.38
CA ALA A 12 -6.90 -7.37 54.59
C ALA A 12 -7.18 -8.29 53.39
N GLU A 13 -7.93 -9.38 53.64
CA GLU A 13 -8.34 -10.30 52.56
C GLU A 13 -9.23 -9.61 51.53
N ALA A 14 -10.21 -8.83 52.01
CA ALA A 14 -11.10 -8.08 51.11
C ALA A 14 -10.32 -7.07 50.25
N LYS A 15 -9.36 -6.36 50.84
CA LYS A 15 -8.49 -5.44 50.12
C LYS A 15 -7.62 -6.17 49.06
N ALA A 16 -7.07 -7.31 49.46
CA ALA A 16 -6.26 -8.12 48.57
C ALA A 16 -7.07 -8.62 47.36
N GLN A 17 -8.27 -9.13 47.62
CA GLN A 17 -9.18 -9.55 46.54
C GLN A 17 -9.58 -8.41 45.62
N GLN A 18 -9.83 -7.23 46.18
CA GLN A 18 -10.16 -6.05 45.39
C GLN A 18 -8.98 -5.62 44.49
N LYS A 19 -7.77 -5.67 45.03
CA LYS A 19 -6.55 -5.37 44.23
C LYS A 19 -6.34 -6.34 43.09
N ILE A 20 -6.59 -7.63 43.34
CA ILE A 20 -6.49 -8.65 42.28
C ILE A 20 -7.55 -8.39 41.21
N LYS A 21 -8.76 -8.09 41.60
CA LYS A 21 -9.86 -7.77 40.70
C LYS A 21 -9.56 -6.53 39.86
N ASP A 22 -9.08 -5.47 40.50
CA ASP A 22 -8.70 -4.24 39.81
C ASP A 22 -7.56 -4.48 38.84
N ALA A 23 -6.55 -5.27 39.21
CA ALA A 23 -5.44 -5.62 38.33
C ALA A 23 -5.92 -6.44 37.13
N SER A 24 -6.85 -7.36 37.33
CA SER A 24 -7.45 -8.14 36.25
C SER A 24 -8.22 -7.25 35.27
N VAL A 25 -9.00 -6.32 35.77
CA VAL A 25 -9.74 -5.36 34.93
C VAL A 25 -8.79 -4.48 34.13
N ARG A 26 -7.72 -4.00 34.76
CA ARG A 26 -6.71 -3.21 34.08
C ARG A 26 -6.01 -4.01 32.98
N ALA A 27 -5.65 -5.25 33.28
CA ALA A 27 -5.01 -6.13 32.31
C ALA A 27 -5.91 -6.35 31.09
N GLN A 28 -7.18 -6.61 31.30
CA GLN A 28 -8.15 -6.77 30.21
C GLN A 28 -8.31 -5.49 29.40
N SER A 29 -8.33 -4.33 30.06
CA SER A 29 -8.42 -3.05 29.39
C SER A 29 -7.18 -2.78 28.53
N ILE A 30 -5.99 -3.06 29.05
CA ILE A 30 -4.73 -2.91 28.31
C ILE A 30 -4.73 -3.81 27.07
N ILE A 31 -5.12 -5.06 27.22
CA ILE A 31 -5.19 -6.02 26.10
C ILE A 31 -6.20 -5.54 25.06
N SER A 32 -7.38 -5.10 25.49
CA SER A 32 -8.42 -4.60 24.59
C SER A 32 -7.96 -3.38 23.81
N GLU A 33 -7.29 -2.43 24.46
CA GLU A 33 -6.75 -1.25 23.81
C GLU A 33 -5.63 -1.62 22.83
N ALA A 34 -4.76 -2.54 23.22
CA ALA A 34 -3.69 -3.01 22.35
C ALA A 34 -4.24 -3.70 21.09
N GLU A 35 -5.30 -4.50 21.25
CA GLU A 35 -5.97 -5.13 20.11
C GLU A 35 -6.58 -4.11 19.16
N LYS A 36 -7.22 -3.08 19.70
CA LYS A 36 -7.80 -1.99 18.89
C LYS A 36 -6.72 -1.21 18.14
N GLU A 37 -5.62 -0.91 18.81
CA GLU A 37 -4.49 -0.22 18.19
C GLU A 37 -3.87 -1.07 17.07
N ALA A 38 -3.72 -2.37 17.31
CA ALA A 38 -3.21 -3.30 16.30
C ALA A 38 -4.13 -3.36 15.08
N GLU A 39 -5.43 -3.46 15.27
CA GLU A 39 -6.41 -3.45 14.18
C GLU A 39 -6.36 -2.15 13.39
N GLU A 40 -6.22 -1.03 14.08
CA GLU A 40 -6.10 0.28 13.42
C GLU A 40 -4.81 0.39 12.60
N ILE A 41 -3.69 -0.08 13.15
CA ILE A 41 -2.41 -0.11 12.44
C ILE A 41 -2.51 -0.95 11.17
N ILE A 42 -3.10 -2.14 11.27
CA ILE A 42 -3.30 -3.03 10.12
C ILE A 42 -4.18 -2.36 9.07
N ARG A 43 -5.29 -1.76 9.48
CA ARG A 43 -6.21 -1.09 8.56
C ARG A 43 -5.53 0.07 7.83
N LYS A 44 -4.76 0.89 8.55
CA LYS A 44 -4.01 1.99 7.96
C LYS A 44 -2.94 1.48 6.99
N ALA A 45 -2.25 0.41 7.36
CA ALA A 45 -1.25 -0.21 6.49
C ALA A 45 -1.88 -0.76 5.21
N GLU A 46 -3.03 -1.41 5.31
CA GLU A 46 -3.77 -1.91 4.15
C GLU A 46 -4.23 -0.77 3.23
N THR A 47 -4.75 0.31 3.82
CA THR A 47 -5.18 1.48 3.05
C THR A 47 -4.00 2.12 2.34
N THR A 48 -2.89 2.33 3.04
CA THR A 48 -1.68 2.93 2.46
C THR A 48 -1.11 2.04 1.36
N ALA A 49 -1.05 0.72 1.58
CA ALA A 49 -0.58 -0.22 0.58
C ALA A 49 -1.48 -0.23 -0.67
N GLY A 50 -2.79 -0.16 -0.47
CA GLY A 50 -3.76 -0.08 -1.57
C GLY A 50 -3.60 1.20 -2.38
N GLU A 51 -3.43 2.33 -1.73
CA GLU A 51 -3.20 3.63 -2.38
C GLU A 51 -1.88 3.63 -3.14
N GLN A 52 -0.83 3.08 -2.54
CA GLN A 52 0.47 2.97 -3.18
C GLN A 52 0.41 2.07 -4.41
N ALA A 53 -0.25 0.93 -4.31
CA ALA A 53 -0.44 0.01 -5.43
C ALA A 53 -1.20 0.67 -6.57
N ALA A 54 -2.28 1.39 -6.26
CA ALA A 54 -3.05 2.13 -7.27
C ALA A 54 -2.22 3.21 -7.95
N SER A 55 -1.43 3.94 -7.18
CA SER A 55 -0.52 4.96 -7.69
C SER A 55 0.56 4.35 -8.59
N ASP A 56 1.15 3.23 -8.19
CA ASP A 56 2.17 2.52 -8.97
C ASP A 56 1.59 1.97 -10.27
N MET A 57 0.38 1.43 -10.24
CA MET A 57 -0.31 0.95 -11.44
C MET A 57 -0.57 2.10 -12.42
N LYS A 58 -1.05 3.22 -11.92
CA LYS A 58 -1.30 4.41 -12.75
C LYS A 58 0.00 4.90 -13.39
N ALA A 59 1.08 4.98 -12.62
CA ALA A 59 2.38 5.38 -13.14
C ALA A 59 2.90 4.40 -14.20
N ALA A 60 2.71 3.10 -13.99
CA ALA A 60 3.09 2.08 -14.95
C ALA A 60 2.28 2.18 -16.25
N GLU A 61 0.97 2.43 -16.17
CA GLU A 61 0.12 2.65 -17.33
C GLU A 61 0.54 3.88 -18.10
N GLU A 62 0.83 4.98 -17.43
CA GLU A 62 1.31 6.20 -18.07
C GLU A 62 2.64 5.99 -18.78
N ARG A 63 3.58 5.25 -18.17
CA ARG A 63 4.84 4.88 -18.82
C ARG A 63 4.63 3.99 -20.03
N ALA A 64 3.71 3.04 -19.94
CA ALA A 64 3.39 2.15 -21.04
C ALA A 64 2.82 2.93 -22.23
N HIS A 65 1.89 3.85 -21.99
CA HIS A 65 1.34 4.71 -23.02
C HIS A 65 2.40 5.63 -23.64
N SER A 66 3.27 6.20 -22.82
CA SER A 66 4.37 7.03 -23.30
C SER A 66 5.33 6.25 -24.19
N THR A 67 5.67 5.03 -23.77
CA THR A 67 6.53 4.13 -24.57
C THR A 67 5.85 3.74 -25.88
N GLU A 68 4.58 3.39 -25.84
CA GLU A 68 3.79 3.05 -27.01
C GLU A 68 3.77 4.21 -28.00
N ASN A 69 3.50 5.43 -27.55
CA ASN A 69 3.49 6.62 -28.38
C ASN A 69 4.87 6.87 -29.01
N THR A 70 5.94 6.67 -28.26
CA THR A 70 7.31 6.81 -28.79
C THR A 70 7.59 5.79 -29.87
N VAL A 71 7.23 4.53 -29.66
CA VAL A 71 7.43 3.44 -30.63
C VAL A 71 6.61 3.68 -31.89
N VAL A 72 5.35 4.08 -31.75
CA VAL A 72 4.49 4.40 -32.89
C VAL A 72 5.04 5.59 -33.69
N GLY A 73 5.46 6.63 -32.97
CA GLY A 73 6.08 7.80 -33.62
C GLY A 73 7.34 7.46 -34.39
N GLN A 74 8.21 6.62 -33.85
CA GLN A 74 9.41 6.15 -34.52
C GLN A 74 9.08 5.30 -35.76
N ALA A 75 8.07 4.43 -35.63
CA ALA A 75 7.62 3.60 -36.76
C ALA A 75 7.06 4.46 -37.88
N GLU A 76 6.30 5.49 -37.56
CA GLU A 76 5.79 6.44 -38.57
C GLU A 76 6.89 7.19 -39.26
N GLU A 77 7.90 7.64 -38.52
CA GLU A 77 9.08 8.31 -39.11
C GLU A 77 9.88 7.38 -40.03
N GLU A 78 10.09 6.13 -39.61
CA GLU A 78 10.78 5.14 -40.43
C GLU A 78 9.98 4.81 -41.68
N LEU A 79 8.66 4.70 -41.56
CA LEU A 79 7.78 4.45 -42.69
C LEU A 79 7.82 5.61 -43.69
N ALA A 80 7.77 6.85 -43.21
CA ALA A 80 7.84 8.04 -44.03
C ALA A 80 9.20 8.12 -44.75
N ALA A 81 10.31 7.83 -44.06
CA ALA A 81 11.65 7.81 -44.63
C ALA A 81 11.79 6.73 -45.72
N LEU A 82 11.25 5.54 -45.46
CA LEU A 82 11.28 4.44 -46.43
C LEU A 82 10.46 4.77 -47.67
N LYS A 83 9.28 5.36 -47.49
CA LYS A 83 8.42 5.79 -48.60
C LYS A 83 9.13 6.83 -49.49
N LYS A 84 9.74 7.82 -48.86
CA LYS A 84 10.52 8.86 -49.58
C LYS A 84 11.68 8.26 -50.34
N LYS A 85 12.39 7.30 -49.73
CA LYS A 85 13.49 6.61 -50.38
C LYS A 85 13.01 5.79 -51.58
N ALA A 86 11.87 5.11 -51.47
CA ALA A 86 11.28 4.34 -52.57
C ALA A 86 10.85 5.24 -53.70
N GLU A 87 10.24 6.39 -53.42
CA GLU A 87 9.86 7.38 -54.41
C GLU A 87 11.08 7.93 -55.16
N SER A 88 12.15 8.27 -54.45
CA SER A 88 13.40 8.74 -55.02
C SER A 88 14.04 7.69 -55.95
N LYS A 89 14.09 6.43 -55.54
CA LYS A 89 14.62 5.34 -56.36
C LYS A 89 13.76 5.06 -57.59
N HIS A 90 12.45 5.15 -57.45
CA HIS A 90 11.54 5.01 -58.58
C HIS A 90 11.78 6.08 -59.64
N GLU A 91 11.89 7.32 -59.20
CA GLU A 91 12.19 8.44 -60.12
C GLU A 91 13.55 8.30 -60.81
N GLN A 92 14.57 7.86 -60.07
CA GLN A 92 15.87 7.58 -60.64
C GLN A 92 15.80 6.46 -61.70
N ALA A 93 15.02 5.42 -61.45
CA ALA A 93 14.83 4.33 -62.39
C ALA A 93 14.15 4.82 -63.68
N ILE A 94 13.15 5.68 -63.55
CA ILE A 94 12.47 6.27 -64.74
C ILE A 94 13.44 7.11 -65.54
N GLN A 95 14.25 7.95 -64.92
CA GLN A 95 15.22 8.76 -65.59
C GLN A 95 16.30 7.94 -66.30
N ALA A 96 16.72 6.81 -65.71
CA ALA A 96 17.73 5.93 -66.34
C ALA A 96 17.22 5.23 -67.56
N VAL A 97 15.92 5.03 -67.71
CA VAL A 97 15.30 4.41 -68.90
C VAL A 97 15.07 5.41 -70.01
N MET A 98 14.90 6.63 -69.65
CA MET A 98 14.73 7.72 -70.63
C MET A 98 16.07 8.20 -71.12
#